data_ca38b6d4670b0f75bbe8564dbc2407a2
#
_entry.id   ca38b6d4670b0f75bbe8564dbc2407a2
#
_cell.length_a   1.000
_cell.length_b   1.000
_cell.length_c   1.000
_cell.angle_alpha   90.00
_cell.angle_beta   90.00
_cell.angle_gamma   90.00
#
_symmetry.space_group_name_H-M   'P 1'
#
loop_
_entity.id
_entity.type
_entity.pdbx_description
1 polymer ?
#
loop_
_entity_poly.entity_id
_entity_poly.type
_entity_poly.pdbx_seq_one_letter_code
_entity_poly.pdbx_strand_id
1 'polypeptide(L)'
;MIKRSLPSSASVANASVDGKLVAPAASRNTDALCAVLQEWGPSQGQALEIASGTGQHIRVFAEVLPGLTWQPSEVDPERRVSIDAYTRDLPNVAPVAELDAATSGWHRRFYGQDLIVLINLIHLISWQETKTIISEVAQSLSPKGLFILYGPFKRSGQLISDGDVRFHKALIQQDPEIGYKNDVDILNLFENVGLLALAPVEMPANNLAFIAERPEV
;
A
#
# COMPACT_ATOMS: atom_id res chain seq x y z
N MET A 1 -12.77 -1.25 8.06
CA MET A 1 -11.66 -1.97 8.78
C MET A 1 -12.00 -2.11 10.24
N ILE A 2 -11.78 -3.29 10.83
CA ILE A 2 -11.93 -3.47 12.28
C ILE A 2 -10.88 -2.60 12.97
N LYS A 3 -11.29 -1.76 13.93
CA LYS A 3 -10.35 -0.94 14.71
C LYS A 3 -9.52 -1.87 15.60
N ARG A 4 -8.25 -2.06 15.26
CA ARG A 4 -7.32 -2.96 15.97
C ARG A 4 -6.44 -2.18 16.93
N SER A 5 -6.07 -2.81 18.03
CA SER A 5 -4.98 -2.33 18.89
C SER A 5 -3.66 -2.72 18.25
N LEU A 6 -2.83 -1.74 17.92
CA LEU A 6 -1.51 -1.96 17.33
C LEU A 6 -0.42 -1.67 18.35
N PRO A 7 0.76 -2.32 18.25
CA PRO A 7 1.93 -1.92 19.04
C PRO A 7 2.27 -0.45 18.81
N SER A 8 2.77 0.24 19.81
CA SER A 8 3.17 1.65 19.70
C SER A 8 4.24 1.91 18.63
N SER A 9 4.98 0.88 18.22
CA SER A 9 5.97 0.93 17.16
C SER A 9 5.38 0.78 15.75
N ALA A 10 4.11 0.37 15.64
CA ALA A 10 3.42 0.17 14.36
C ALA A 10 2.61 1.43 14.00
N SER A 11 2.62 1.78 12.73
CA SER A 11 1.81 2.89 12.19
C SER A 11 2.06 4.26 12.87
N VAL A 12 3.30 4.51 13.30
CA VAL A 12 3.72 5.75 13.97
C VAL A 12 3.57 6.94 13.03
N ALA A 13 2.90 8.00 13.50
CA ALA A 13 2.81 9.29 12.82
C ALA A 13 2.93 10.41 13.86
N ASN A 14 3.80 11.38 13.60
CA ASN A 14 4.04 12.52 14.48
C ASN A 14 3.48 13.79 13.84
N ALA A 15 2.85 14.64 14.63
CA ALA A 15 2.38 15.94 14.14
C ALA A 15 3.58 16.82 13.73
N SER A 16 3.43 17.52 12.62
CA SER A 16 4.36 18.51 12.11
C SER A 16 3.64 19.86 11.97
N VAL A 17 4.34 20.85 11.45
CA VAL A 17 3.80 22.18 11.17
C VAL A 17 2.75 22.09 10.06
N ASP A 18 1.74 22.97 10.06
CA ASP A 18 0.73 23.10 9.00
C ASP A 18 -0.22 21.89 8.80
N GLY A 19 -0.51 21.15 9.86
CA GLY A 19 -1.46 20.03 9.81
C GLY A 19 -0.94 18.77 9.14
N LYS A 20 0.35 18.72 8.80
CA LYS A 20 1.00 17.54 8.26
C LYS A 20 1.40 16.57 9.36
N LEU A 21 1.30 15.28 9.07
CA LEU A 21 1.84 14.20 9.88
C LEU A 21 3.09 13.64 9.21
N VAL A 22 4.05 13.18 10.02
CA VAL A 22 5.29 12.56 9.54
C VAL A 22 5.42 11.15 10.10
N ALA A 23 5.51 10.17 9.20
CA ALA A 23 5.78 8.78 9.53
C ALA A 23 7.25 8.46 9.23
N PRO A 24 8.09 8.11 10.23
CA PRO A 24 9.49 7.80 10.00
C PRO A 24 9.73 6.63 9.03
N ALA A 25 8.80 5.69 8.96
CA ALA A 25 8.87 4.58 8.00
C ALA A 25 8.74 5.09 6.56
N ALA A 26 7.80 6.02 6.29
CA ALA A 26 7.62 6.62 4.98
C ALA A 26 8.89 7.36 4.54
N SER A 27 9.48 8.17 5.40
CA SER A 27 10.72 8.91 5.09
C SER A 27 11.90 7.99 4.71
N ARG A 28 11.93 6.76 5.24
CA ARG A 28 13.04 5.83 4.97
C ARG A 28 12.90 5.04 3.69
N ASN A 29 11.68 4.80 3.21
CA ASN A 29 11.44 3.91 2.06
C ASN A 29 11.01 4.64 0.79
N THR A 30 10.77 5.95 0.84
CA THR A 30 10.29 6.75 -0.30
C THR A 30 11.20 6.62 -1.51
N ASP A 31 12.51 6.80 -1.38
CA ASP A 31 13.44 6.76 -2.52
C ASP A 31 13.43 5.40 -3.23
N ALA A 32 13.43 4.31 -2.44
CA ALA A 32 13.38 2.96 -2.99
C ALA A 32 12.04 2.67 -3.69
N LEU A 33 10.94 3.17 -3.14
CA LEU A 33 9.61 3.06 -3.77
C LEU A 33 9.52 3.89 -5.05
N CYS A 34 10.11 5.09 -5.08
CA CYS A 34 10.21 5.90 -6.29
C CYS A 34 10.96 5.19 -7.40
N ALA A 35 12.06 4.49 -7.09
CA ALA A 35 12.79 3.70 -8.07
C ALA A 35 11.91 2.59 -8.68
N VAL A 36 11.14 1.87 -7.86
CA VAL A 36 10.19 0.86 -8.33
C VAL A 36 9.10 1.50 -9.22
N LEU A 37 8.56 2.65 -8.82
CA LEU A 37 7.54 3.35 -9.60
C LEU A 37 8.08 3.86 -10.95
N GLN A 38 9.32 4.34 -11.00
CA GLN A 38 9.96 4.77 -12.24
C GLN A 38 10.27 3.62 -13.20
N GLU A 39 10.57 2.45 -12.66
CA GLU A 39 10.85 1.25 -13.45
C GLU A 39 9.56 0.62 -14.01
N TRP A 40 8.51 0.53 -13.21
CA TRP A 40 7.32 -0.25 -13.52
C TRP A 40 6.08 0.60 -13.82
N GLY A 41 5.98 1.80 -13.26
CA GLY A 41 4.78 2.63 -13.34
C GLY A 41 4.46 3.07 -14.76
N PRO A 42 3.18 3.14 -15.13
CA PRO A 42 2.77 3.66 -16.43
C PRO A 42 3.06 5.17 -16.53
N SER A 43 3.33 5.65 -17.73
CA SER A 43 3.67 7.06 -17.97
C SER A 43 2.46 8.01 -17.87
N GLN A 44 1.24 7.49 -17.98
CA GLN A 44 -0.01 8.24 -17.91
C GLN A 44 -1.17 7.34 -17.49
N GLY A 45 -2.26 7.93 -17.04
CA GLY A 45 -3.49 7.21 -16.67
C GLY A 45 -4.00 7.55 -15.27
N GLN A 46 -4.74 6.61 -14.67
CA GLN A 46 -5.33 6.75 -13.34
C GLN A 46 -4.56 5.92 -12.32
N ALA A 47 -4.25 6.50 -11.18
CA ALA A 47 -3.55 5.80 -10.11
C ALA A 47 -4.28 5.94 -8.77
N LEU A 48 -4.43 4.83 -8.04
CA LEU A 48 -5.01 4.79 -6.70
C LEU A 48 -3.92 4.42 -5.68
N GLU A 49 -3.71 5.25 -4.67
CA GLU A 49 -2.96 4.85 -3.49
C GLU A 49 -3.94 4.44 -2.38
N ILE A 50 -3.86 3.17 -1.97
CA ILE A 50 -4.68 2.62 -0.89
C ILE A 50 -3.96 2.84 0.44
N ALA A 51 -4.70 3.36 1.44
CA ALA A 51 -4.18 3.66 2.76
C ALA A 51 -2.95 4.58 2.72
N SER A 52 -3.10 5.75 2.14
CA SER A 52 -2.03 6.76 1.91
C SER A 52 -1.35 7.25 3.19
N GLY A 53 -1.86 6.87 4.35
CA GLY A 53 -1.25 7.16 5.65
C GLY A 53 -1.11 8.66 5.91
N THR A 54 0.13 9.12 6.06
CA THR A 54 0.39 10.55 6.33
C THR A 54 0.36 11.45 5.09
N GLY A 55 0.40 10.89 3.88
CA GLY A 55 0.46 11.65 2.64
C GLY A 55 1.88 11.94 2.11
N GLN A 56 2.92 11.46 2.82
CA GLN A 56 4.30 11.68 2.40
C GLN A 56 4.62 10.99 1.06
N HIS A 57 4.14 9.76 0.86
CA HIS A 57 4.37 9.01 -0.37
C HIS A 57 3.66 9.62 -1.56
N ILE A 58 2.34 9.84 -1.45
CA ILE A 58 1.56 10.39 -2.56
C ILE A 58 2.10 11.73 -3.06
N ARG A 59 2.63 12.58 -2.16
CA ARG A 59 3.31 13.83 -2.53
C ARG A 59 4.43 13.57 -3.54
N VAL A 60 5.33 12.65 -3.20
CA VAL A 60 6.52 12.36 -4.01
C VAL A 60 6.17 11.54 -5.26
N PHE A 61 5.24 10.58 -5.15
CA PHE A 61 4.80 9.76 -6.28
C PHE A 61 4.16 10.59 -7.39
N ALA A 62 3.36 11.58 -7.03
CA ALA A 62 2.74 12.49 -7.99
C ALA A 62 3.76 13.38 -8.72
N GLU A 63 4.89 13.70 -8.08
CA GLU A 63 6.01 14.41 -8.70
C GLU A 63 6.85 13.49 -9.59
N VAL A 64 7.05 12.23 -9.20
CA VAL A 64 7.84 11.23 -9.93
C VAL A 64 7.11 10.72 -11.18
N LEU A 65 5.79 10.56 -11.12
CA LEU A 65 4.94 10.14 -12.23
C LEU A 65 3.87 11.21 -12.52
N PRO A 66 4.27 12.37 -13.08
CA PRO A 66 3.38 13.52 -13.28
C PRO A 66 2.30 13.32 -14.34
N GLY A 67 2.43 12.30 -15.19
CA GLY A 67 1.41 11.94 -16.18
C GLY A 67 0.23 11.15 -15.62
N LEU A 68 0.33 10.68 -14.36
CA LEU A 68 -0.77 10.01 -13.68
C LEU A 68 -1.67 11.00 -12.95
N THR A 69 -2.97 10.76 -13.00
CA THR A 69 -3.93 11.38 -12.08
C THR A 69 -4.06 10.49 -10.85
N TRP A 70 -3.59 10.98 -9.72
CA TRP A 70 -3.53 10.23 -8.48
C TRP A 70 -4.77 10.43 -7.63
N GLN A 71 -5.31 9.34 -7.11
CA GLN A 71 -6.36 9.31 -6.11
C GLN A 71 -5.79 8.74 -4.80
N PRO A 72 -5.43 9.56 -3.81
CA PRO A 72 -5.12 9.06 -2.47
C PRO A 72 -6.39 8.59 -1.77
N SER A 73 -6.26 7.59 -0.90
CA SER A 73 -7.37 7.11 -0.07
C SER A 73 -6.92 6.74 1.34
N GLU A 74 -7.78 7.02 2.33
CA GLU A 74 -7.47 6.76 3.73
C GLU A 74 -8.76 6.67 4.56
N VAL A 75 -8.80 5.76 5.54
CA VAL A 75 -9.95 5.59 6.44
C VAL A 75 -9.92 6.58 7.61
N ASP A 76 -8.73 6.93 8.09
CA ASP A 76 -8.52 7.81 9.25
C ASP A 76 -8.73 9.29 8.85
N PRO A 77 -9.67 10.01 9.50
CA PRO A 77 -9.95 11.41 9.16
C PRO A 77 -8.77 12.37 9.46
N GLU A 78 -7.97 12.13 10.50
CA GLU A 78 -6.82 12.98 10.80
C GLU A 78 -5.73 12.82 9.73
N ARG A 79 -5.52 11.60 9.26
CA ARG A 79 -4.60 11.32 8.15
C ARG A 79 -5.09 11.93 6.85
N ARG A 80 -6.40 11.93 6.57
CA ARG A 80 -6.94 12.62 5.39
C ARG A 80 -6.62 14.11 5.40
N VAL A 81 -6.73 14.79 6.54
CA VAL A 81 -6.31 16.19 6.67
C VAL A 81 -4.83 16.38 6.32
N SER A 82 -3.97 15.45 6.81
CA SER A 82 -2.54 15.48 6.49
C SER A 82 -2.27 15.24 5.00
N ILE A 83 -2.95 14.29 4.37
CA ILE A 83 -2.84 14.01 2.93
C ILE A 83 -3.18 15.26 2.12
N ASP A 84 -4.32 15.90 2.38
CA ASP A 84 -4.73 17.13 1.70
C ASP A 84 -3.72 18.27 1.94
N ALA A 85 -3.11 18.35 3.12
CA ALA A 85 -2.06 19.32 3.40
C ALA A 85 -0.77 19.08 2.59
N TYR A 86 -0.42 17.81 2.32
CA TYR A 86 0.72 17.45 1.47
C TYR A 86 0.49 17.68 -0.02
N THR A 87 -0.76 17.57 -0.49
CA THR A 87 -1.08 17.49 -1.93
C THR A 87 -1.78 18.73 -2.50
N ARG A 88 -2.10 19.72 -1.67
CA ARG A 88 -2.90 20.90 -2.03
C ARG A 88 -2.40 21.70 -3.25
N ASP A 89 -1.11 21.63 -3.53
CA ASP A 89 -0.43 22.35 -4.63
C ASP A 89 -0.11 21.44 -5.82
N LEU A 90 -0.55 20.18 -5.81
CA LEU A 90 -0.33 19.22 -6.88
C LEU A 90 -1.57 19.11 -7.79
N PRO A 91 -1.49 19.57 -9.04
CA PRO A 91 -2.64 19.59 -9.95
C PRO A 91 -3.08 18.20 -10.41
N ASN A 92 -2.20 17.21 -10.29
CA ASN A 92 -2.45 15.82 -10.69
C ASN A 92 -2.86 14.91 -9.53
N VAL A 93 -3.20 15.47 -8.35
CA VAL A 93 -3.70 14.72 -7.20
C VAL A 93 -5.11 15.16 -6.86
N ALA A 94 -6.05 14.22 -6.87
CA ALA A 94 -7.42 14.46 -6.44
C ALA A 94 -7.53 14.61 -4.91
N PRO A 95 -8.56 15.27 -4.38
CA PRO A 95 -8.84 15.27 -2.94
C PRO A 95 -8.87 13.85 -2.38
N VAL A 96 -8.37 13.66 -1.15
CA VAL A 96 -8.30 12.33 -0.56
C VAL A 96 -9.70 11.71 -0.42
N ALA A 97 -9.83 10.46 -0.83
CA ALA A 97 -11.07 9.70 -0.68
C ALA A 97 -11.11 8.96 0.67
N GLU A 98 -12.27 8.95 1.31
CA GLU A 98 -12.53 8.00 2.39
C GLU A 98 -12.70 6.60 1.81
N LEU A 99 -11.86 5.67 2.25
CA LEU A 99 -11.90 4.29 1.82
C LEU A 99 -11.48 3.35 2.94
N ASP A 100 -12.40 2.48 3.37
CA ASP A 100 -12.05 1.26 4.09
C ASP A 100 -11.79 0.15 3.07
N ALA A 101 -10.52 -0.05 2.74
CA ALA A 101 -10.11 -1.02 1.72
C ALA A 101 -10.39 -2.49 2.11
N ALA A 102 -10.62 -2.77 3.39
CA ALA A 102 -10.97 -4.11 3.87
C ALA A 102 -12.45 -4.47 3.67
N THR A 103 -13.27 -3.54 3.18
CA THR A 103 -14.67 -3.80 2.81
C THR A 103 -14.79 -4.13 1.32
N SER A 104 -15.81 -4.93 0.95
CA SER A 104 -16.03 -5.30 -0.46
C SER A 104 -16.84 -4.24 -1.21
N GLY A 105 -16.65 -4.18 -2.54
CA GLY A 105 -17.46 -3.40 -3.48
C GLY A 105 -16.92 -2.03 -3.85
N TRP A 106 -15.75 -1.64 -3.31
CA TRP A 106 -15.16 -0.35 -3.64
C TRP A 106 -14.52 -0.29 -5.05
N HIS A 107 -14.21 -1.44 -5.66
CA HIS A 107 -13.77 -1.51 -7.05
C HIS A 107 -14.71 -0.80 -8.02
N ARG A 108 -16.03 -0.75 -7.73
CA ARG A 108 -17.02 -0.06 -8.56
C ARG A 108 -16.82 1.45 -8.59
N ARG A 109 -16.34 2.03 -7.48
CA ARG A 109 -16.03 3.47 -7.36
C ARG A 109 -14.70 3.81 -8.00
N PHE A 110 -13.73 2.90 -7.92
CA PHE A 110 -12.35 3.11 -8.36
C PHE A 110 -11.98 2.20 -9.53
N TYR A 111 -12.94 1.93 -10.43
CA TYR A 111 -12.70 1.10 -11.61
C TYR A 111 -11.80 1.79 -12.64
N GLY A 112 -11.00 0.99 -13.38
CA GLY A 112 -10.17 1.47 -14.48
C GLY A 112 -8.85 2.09 -14.05
N GLN A 113 -8.25 1.58 -12.97
CA GLN A 113 -6.95 2.05 -12.52
C GLN A 113 -5.81 1.43 -13.34
N ASP A 114 -4.91 2.26 -13.85
CA ASP A 114 -3.70 1.82 -14.54
C ASP A 114 -2.59 1.47 -13.57
N LEU A 115 -2.65 2.04 -12.36
CA LEU A 115 -1.76 1.74 -11.26
C LEU A 115 -2.52 1.73 -9.93
N ILE A 116 -2.30 0.70 -9.12
CA ILE A 116 -2.71 0.69 -7.71
C ILE A 116 -1.49 0.46 -6.85
N VAL A 117 -1.32 1.25 -5.79
CA VAL A 117 -0.20 1.13 -4.85
C VAL A 117 -0.73 0.91 -3.43
N LEU A 118 -0.16 -0.05 -2.72
CA LEU A 118 -0.46 -0.34 -1.32
C LEU A 118 0.82 -0.54 -0.53
N ILE A 119 1.06 0.31 0.47
CA ILE A 119 2.31 0.36 1.21
C ILE A 119 2.06 0.12 2.70
N ASN A 120 2.77 -0.85 3.28
CA ASN A 120 2.86 -1.06 4.72
C ASN A 120 1.50 -1.27 5.45
N LEU A 121 0.50 -1.86 4.80
CA LEU A 121 -0.78 -2.17 5.41
C LEU A 121 -0.94 -3.66 5.76
N ILE A 122 -0.52 -4.57 4.88
CA ILE A 122 -0.90 -6.00 4.93
C ILE A 122 -0.51 -6.70 6.24
N HIS A 123 0.58 -6.30 6.87
CA HIS A 123 1.01 -6.84 8.15
C HIS A 123 0.21 -6.32 9.36
N LEU A 124 -0.62 -5.29 9.17
CA LEU A 124 -1.48 -4.67 10.20
C LEU A 124 -2.93 -5.14 10.15
N ILE A 125 -3.29 -6.00 9.21
CA ILE A 125 -4.64 -6.51 8.98
C ILE A 125 -4.65 -8.04 8.97
N SER A 126 -5.86 -8.63 9.07
CA SER A 126 -6.04 -10.07 9.01
C SER A 126 -5.81 -10.63 7.60
N TRP A 127 -5.66 -11.95 7.51
CA TRP A 127 -5.60 -12.65 6.22
C TRP A 127 -6.89 -12.51 5.42
N GLN A 128 -8.04 -12.49 6.08
CA GLN A 128 -9.32 -12.29 5.41
C GLN A 128 -9.46 -10.89 4.80
N GLU A 129 -9.04 -9.85 5.53
CA GLU A 129 -8.99 -8.47 5.02
C GLU A 129 -8.00 -8.35 3.85
N THR A 130 -6.84 -9.01 3.94
CA THR A 130 -5.86 -9.09 2.84
C THR A 130 -6.49 -9.68 1.57
N LYS A 131 -7.22 -10.79 1.69
CA LYS A 131 -7.93 -11.41 0.55
C LYS A 131 -8.96 -10.46 -0.06
N THR A 132 -9.72 -9.76 0.77
CA THR A 132 -10.70 -8.77 0.31
C THR A 132 -10.02 -7.67 -0.50
N ILE A 133 -8.96 -7.07 0.04
CA ILE A 133 -8.23 -5.99 -0.63
C ILE A 133 -7.70 -6.45 -1.99
N ILE A 134 -7.02 -7.59 -2.05
CA ILE A 134 -6.42 -8.08 -3.29
C ILE A 134 -7.50 -8.44 -4.34
N SER A 135 -8.63 -8.99 -3.91
CA SER A 135 -9.77 -9.24 -4.81
C SER A 135 -10.36 -7.95 -5.38
N GLU A 136 -10.51 -6.92 -4.56
CA GLU A 136 -11.01 -5.62 -4.99
C GLU A 136 -10.01 -4.90 -5.91
N VAL A 137 -8.71 -4.99 -5.63
CA VAL A 137 -7.65 -4.48 -6.50
C VAL A 137 -7.72 -5.11 -7.88
N ALA A 138 -7.81 -6.43 -7.97
CA ALA A 138 -7.88 -7.14 -9.25
C ALA A 138 -9.08 -6.69 -10.11
N GLN A 139 -10.20 -6.34 -9.46
CA GLN A 139 -11.39 -5.85 -10.15
C GLN A 139 -11.30 -4.37 -10.52
N SER A 140 -10.51 -3.57 -9.79
CA SER A 140 -10.33 -2.14 -10.00
C SER A 140 -9.35 -1.82 -11.13
N LEU A 141 -8.37 -2.67 -11.37
CA LEU A 141 -7.36 -2.46 -12.41
C LEU A 141 -7.98 -2.48 -13.81
N SER A 142 -7.48 -1.63 -14.70
CA SER A 142 -7.68 -1.72 -16.14
C SER A 142 -6.93 -2.94 -16.72
N PRO A 143 -7.25 -3.42 -17.92
CA PRO A 143 -6.38 -4.38 -18.63
C PRO A 143 -4.95 -3.82 -18.72
N LYS A 144 -3.94 -4.64 -18.41
CA LYS A 144 -2.52 -4.23 -18.24
C LYS A 144 -2.25 -3.27 -17.07
N GLY A 145 -3.24 -2.96 -16.25
CA GLY A 145 -3.04 -2.19 -15.04
C GLY A 145 -2.17 -2.92 -14.02
N LEU A 146 -1.35 -2.19 -13.29
CA LEU A 146 -0.37 -2.73 -12.37
C LEU A 146 -0.79 -2.53 -10.91
N PHE A 147 -0.51 -3.53 -10.10
CA PHE A 147 -0.58 -3.45 -8.65
C PHE A 147 0.82 -3.55 -8.04
N ILE A 148 1.21 -2.56 -7.24
CA ILE A 148 2.45 -2.56 -6.46
C ILE A 148 2.09 -2.69 -5.00
N LEU A 149 2.46 -3.83 -4.41
CA LEU A 149 2.26 -4.15 -3.00
C LEU A 149 3.62 -4.16 -2.28
N TYR A 150 3.81 -3.24 -1.34
CA TYR A 150 5.05 -3.12 -0.57
C TYR A 150 4.85 -3.33 0.92
N GLY A 151 5.78 -4.00 1.55
CA GLY A 151 5.84 -4.16 3.00
C GLY A 151 6.75 -5.28 3.47
N PRO A 152 6.74 -5.59 4.77
CA PRO A 152 7.46 -6.71 5.33
C PRO A 152 6.68 -8.02 5.15
N PHE A 153 7.39 -9.06 4.71
CA PHE A 153 6.85 -10.40 4.47
C PHE A 153 7.81 -11.47 5.01
N LYS A 154 7.27 -12.66 5.29
CA LYS A 154 8.10 -13.86 5.47
C LYS A 154 8.61 -14.30 4.09
N ARG A 155 9.78 -14.92 4.06
CA ARG A 155 10.37 -15.56 2.88
C ARG A 155 10.22 -17.06 3.01
N SER A 156 9.34 -17.68 2.23
CA SER A 156 9.04 -19.11 2.31
C SER A 156 8.80 -19.56 3.76
N GLY A 157 8.01 -18.77 4.49
CA GLY A 157 7.64 -19.02 5.90
C GLY A 157 8.66 -18.53 6.94
N GLN A 158 9.83 -18.03 6.54
CA GLN A 158 10.89 -17.60 7.45
C GLN A 158 10.90 -16.07 7.64
N LEU A 159 11.19 -15.61 8.85
CA LEU A 159 11.53 -14.21 9.15
C LEU A 159 13.03 -14.01 8.96
N ILE A 160 13.45 -12.92 8.32
CA ILE A 160 14.81 -12.74 7.81
C ILE A 160 15.78 -12.25 8.86
N SER A 161 15.32 -11.43 9.82
CA SER A 161 16.18 -10.84 10.84
C SER A 161 15.56 -10.90 12.23
N ASP A 162 16.38 -10.70 13.25
CA ASP A 162 15.91 -10.55 14.63
C ASP A 162 14.95 -9.37 14.80
N GLY A 163 15.11 -8.32 13.98
CA GLY A 163 14.19 -7.17 13.93
C GLY A 163 12.81 -7.61 13.48
N ASP A 164 12.72 -8.39 12.40
CA ASP A 164 11.46 -8.95 11.87
C ASP A 164 10.80 -9.88 12.89
N VAL A 165 11.59 -10.73 13.55
CA VAL A 165 11.09 -11.63 14.60
C VAL A 165 10.46 -10.83 15.75
N ARG A 166 11.14 -9.80 16.25
CA ARG A 166 10.62 -8.95 17.33
C ARG A 166 9.35 -8.21 16.92
N PHE A 167 9.34 -7.60 15.73
CA PHE A 167 8.20 -6.82 15.27
C PHE A 167 6.99 -7.72 14.96
N HIS A 168 7.19 -8.83 14.26
CA HIS A 168 6.14 -9.82 14.01
C HIS A 168 5.53 -10.34 15.32
N LYS A 169 6.38 -10.68 16.31
CA LYS A 169 5.94 -11.13 17.64
C LYS A 169 5.11 -10.05 18.35
N ALA A 170 5.54 -8.79 18.29
CA ALA A 170 4.79 -7.68 18.90
C ALA A 170 3.39 -7.50 18.26
N LEU A 171 3.29 -7.67 16.94
CA LEU A 171 2.01 -7.61 16.22
C LEU A 171 1.07 -8.73 16.69
N ILE A 172 1.50 -9.99 16.64
CA ILE A 172 0.63 -11.13 16.99
C ILE A 172 0.29 -11.20 18.49
N GLN A 173 1.08 -10.57 19.34
CA GLN A 173 0.76 -10.42 20.78
C GLN A 173 -0.40 -9.45 21.01
N GLN A 174 -0.55 -8.43 20.16
CA GLN A 174 -1.66 -7.47 20.23
C GLN A 174 -2.93 -8.02 19.58
N ASP A 175 -2.79 -8.69 18.45
CA ASP A 175 -3.88 -9.33 17.75
C ASP A 175 -3.34 -10.55 16.96
N PRO A 176 -3.78 -11.77 17.28
CA PRO A 176 -3.28 -12.99 16.62
C PRO A 176 -3.63 -13.09 15.12
N GLU A 177 -4.55 -12.28 14.63
CA GLU A 177 -4.91 -12.27 13.20
C GLU A 177 -3.97 -11.44 12.33
N ILE A 178 -3.16 -10.54 12.94
CA ILE A 178 -2.21 -9.68 12.20
C ILE A 178 -0.79 -10.25 12.22
N GLY A 179 0.14 -9.56 11.54
CA GLY A 179 1.54 -9.96 11.43
C GLY A 179 1.97 -10.22 9.99
N TYR A 180 3.24 -10.51 9.80
CA TYR A 180 3.82 -10.74 8.47
C TYR A 180 3.13 -11.90 7.75
N LYS A 181 2.65 -11.63 6.54
CA LYS A 181 2.14 -12.67 5.64
C LYS A 181 3.32 -13.34 4.93
N ASN A 182 3.10 -14.54 4.45
CA ASN A 182 4.11 -15.27 3.69
C ASN A 182 4.09 -14.82 2.23
N ASP A 183 5.26 -14.66 1.64
CA ASP A 183 5.43 -14.26 0.23
C ASP A 183 4.73 -15.23 -0.73
N VAL A 184 4.90 -16.54 -0.52
CA VAL A 184 4.26 -17.58 -1.35
C VAL A 184 2.73 -17.48 -1.28
N ASP A 185 2.16 -17.18 -0.11
CA ASP A 185 0.71 -17.06 0.05
C ASP A 185 0.16 -15.82 -0.68
N ILE A 186 0.94 -14.72 -0.74
CA ILE A 186 0.59 -13.54 -1.53
C ILE A 186 0.62 -13.84 -3.03
N LEU A 187 1.66 -14.52 -3.51
CA LEU A 187 1.77 -14.92 -4.93
C LEU A 187 0.61 -15.84 -5.34
N ASN A 188 0.30 -16.84 -4.53
CA ASN A 188 -0.86 -17.71 -4.77
C ASN A 188 -2.17 -16.93 -4.76
N LEU A 189 -2.30 -15.92 -3.91
CA LEU A 189 -3.50 -15.09 -3.87
C LEU A 189 -3.64 -14.23 -5.13
N PHE A 190 -2.55 -13.69 -5.69
CA PHE A 190 -2.58 -12.99 -6.97
C PHE A 190 -3.07 -13.91 -8.10
N GLU A 191 -2.52 -15.11 -8.20
CA GLU A 191 -2.93 -16.11 -9.19
C GLU A 191 -4.43 -16.45 -9.06
N ASN A 192 -4.91 -16.66 -7.83
CA ASN A 192 -6.31 -17.00 -7.55
C ASN A 192 -7.31 -15.90 -7.93
N VAL A 193 -6.89 -14.62 -7.99
CA VAL A 193 -7.74 -13.51 -8.44
C VAL A 193 -7.48 -13.11 -9.89
N GLY A 194 -6.64 -13.87 -10.62
CA GLY A 194 -6.34 -13.64 -12.02
C GLY A 194 -5.33 -12.54 -12.31
N LEU A 195 -4.50 -12.17 -11.33
CA LEU A 195 -3.36 -11.28 -11.53
C LEU A 195 -2.10 -12.09 -11.89
N LEU A 196 -1.35 -11.60 -12.86
CA LEU A 196 -0.05 -12.15 -13.23
C LEU A 196 1.03 -11.52 -12.34
N ALA A 197 1.56 -12.28 -11.40
CA ALA A 197 2.65 -11.84 -10.55
C ALA A 197 3.98 -11.85 -11.32
N LEU A 198 4.72 -10.74 -11.25
CA LEU A 198 6.11 -10.67 -11.63
C LEU A 198 7.00 -11.05 -10.44
N ALA A 199 8.30 -11.27 -10.67
CA ALA A 199 9.20 -11.63 -9.58
C ALA A 199 9.24 -10.53 -8.50
N PRO A 200 9.15 -10.90 -7.20
CA PRO A 200 9.25 -9.91 -6.13
C PRO A 200 10.59 -9.18 -6.16
N VAL A 201 10.55 -7.87 -5.92
CA VAL A 201 11.73 -7.02 -5.83
C VAL A 201 12.16 -6.92 -4.37
N GLU A 202 13.43 -7.25 -4.08
CA GLU A 202 14.02 -7.06 -2.76
C GLU A 202 14.17 -5.56 -2.45
N MET A 203 13.71 -5.16 -1.28
CA MET A 203 13.66 -3.77 -0.85
C MET A 203 14.43 -3.56 0.46
N PRO A 204 14.87 -2.33 0.77
CA PRO A 204 15.56 -2.05 2.02
C PRO A 204 14.80 -2.53 3.26
N ALA A 205 15.54 -2.85 4.32
CA ALA A 205 15.03 -3.33 5.60
C ALA A 205 14.19 -4.63 5.49
N ASN A 206 14.62 -5.56 4.64
CA ASN A 206 13.98 -6.86 4.41
C ASN A 206 12.53 -6.79 3.91
N ASN A 207 12.11 -5.66 3.35
CA ASN A 207 10.81 -5.57 2.71
C ASN A 207 10.82 -6.21 1.31
N LEU A 208 9.62 -6.45 0.77
CA LEU A 208 9.40 -6.79 -0.65
C LEU A 208 8.49 -5.78 -1.31
N ALA A 209 8.71 -5.57 -2.60
CA ALA A 209 7.71 -5.03 -3.50
C ALA A 209 7.26 -6.15 -4.45
N PHE A 210 5.98 -6.49 -4.39
CA PHE A 210 5.35 -7.36 -5.39
C PHE A 210 4.76 -6.48 -6.47
N ILE A 211 5.05 -6.82 -7.72
CA ILE A 211 4.43 -6.23 -8.89
C ILE A 211 3.53 -7.28 -9.52
N ALA A 212 2.26 -6.95 -9.71
CA ALA A 212 1.31 -7.84 -10.37
C ALA A 212 0.54 -7.07 -11.44
N GLU A 213 0.26 -7.72 -12.55
CA GLU A 213 -0.45 -7.14 -13.70
C GLU A 213 -1.80 -7.81 -13.87
N ARG A 214 -2.83 -7.03 -14.22
CA ARG A 214 -4.07 -7.57 -14.74
C ARG A 214 -3.88 -7.92 -16.22
N PRO A 215 -3.98 -9.20 -16.62
CA PRO A 215 -3.82 -9.59 -18.03
C PRO A 215 -4.78 -8.85 -18.96
N GLU A 216 -4.36 -8.68 -20.20
CA GLU A 216 -5.27 -8.33 -21.30
C GLU A 216 -6.09 -9.57 -21.63
N VAL A 217 -7.41 -9.52 -21.42
CA VAL A 217 -8.34 -10.62 -21.75
C VAL A 217 -8.73 -10.55 -23.22
#